data_2d6e1745286046fd188ecea0956c24ba
#
_entry.id   2d6e1745286046fd188ecea0956c24ba
#
_cell.length_a   1.000
_cell.length_b   1.000
_cell.length_c   1.000
_cell.angle_alpha   90.00
_cell.angle_beta   90.00
_cell.angle_gamma   90.00
#
_symmetry.space_group_name_H-M   'P 1'
#
loop_
_entity.id
_entity.type
_entity.pdbx_description
1 polymer ?
#
loop_
_entity_poly.entity_id
_entity_poly.type
_entity_poly.pdbx_seq_one_letter_code
_entity_poly.pdbx_strand_id
1 'polypeptide(L)'
;METGGIIAQTIQLALAPVFVLVAIGNIMNILSTRLGRVVDRSRRLQEQYAVTSGPEHDAVVREIRLVARRIALISRAILRLVLSGLTIGLVVALLFVEEFASVNLQPVAAAGFFAAIALLMNALFLFMLETREATAALQIPDSYLELERKL
;
A
#
# COMPACT_ATOMS: atom_id res chain seq x y z
N MET A 1 20.77 40.01 3.95
CA MET A 1 20.37 39.14 5.10
C MET A 1 19.01 38.45 4.88
N GLU A 2 18.18 38.85 3.90
CA GLU A 2 16.84 38.26 3.64
C GLU A 2 16.85 36.87 2.97
N THR A 3 17.81 36.62 2.08
CA THR A 3 17.90 35.34 1.34
C THR A 3 18.10 34.13 2.24
N GLY A 4 18.81 34.24 3.35
CA GLY A 4 19.00 33.14 4.29
C GLY A 4 17.72 32.76 5.05
N GLY A 5 16.83 33.74 5.32
CA GLY A 5 15.54 33.49 5.96
C GLY A 5 14.54 32.77 5.05
N ILE A 6 14.52 33.11 3.77
CA ILE A 6 13.63 32.56 2.76
C ILE A 6 14.00 31.09 2.49
N ILE A 7 15.27 30.77 2.31
CA ILE A 7 15.75 29.39 2.12
C ILE A 7 15.41 28.52 3.34
N ALA A 8 15.60 29.05 4.56
CA ALA A 8 15.26 28.32 5.78
C ALA A 8 13.75 28.03 5.87
N GLN A 9 12.90 28.97 5.45
CA GLN A 9 11.46 28.81 5.41
C GLN A 9 11.03 27.76 4.38
N THR A 10 11.62 27.77 3.18
CA THR A 10 11.34 26.77 2.13
C THR A 10 11.75 25.37 2.57
N ILE A 11 12.92 25.22 3.21
CA ILE A 11 13.34 23.96 3.81
C ILE A 11 12.34 23.48 4.87
N GLN A 12 11.88 24.38 5.72
CA GLN A 12 10.91 24.05 6.78
C GLN A 12 9.55 23.60 6.19
N LEU A 13 9.08 24.24 5.13
CA LEU A 13 7.86 23.84 4.41
C LEU A 13 8.02 22.49 3.70
N ALA A 14 9.22 22.16 3.23
CA ALA A 14 9.51 20.88 2.57
C ALA A 14 9.62 19.70 3.55
N LEU A 15 9.79 19.93 4.85
CA LEU A 15 9.91 18.85 5.85
C LEU A 15 8.65 17.97 5.94
N ALA A 16 7.47 18.56 5.94
CA ALA A 16 6.21 17.81 6.06
C ALA A 16 6.03 16.82 4.90
N PRO A 17 6.13 17.22 3.60
CA PRO A 17 6.10 16.25 2.49
C PRO A 17 7.22 15.21 2.57
N VAL A 18 8.41 15.53 3.06
CA VAL A 18 9.50 14.56 3.20
C VAL A 18 9.16 13.49 4.25
N PHE A 19 8.56 13.85 5.38
CA PHE A 19 8.09 12.86 6.35
C PHE A 19 7.01 11.94 5.77
N VAL A 20 6.13 12.45 4.91
CA VAL A 20 5.14 11.62 4.20
C VAL A 20 5.84 10.63 3.26
N LEU A 21 6.90 11.01 2.56
CA LEU A 21 7.71 10.09 1.73
C LEU A 21 8.31 8.95 2.55
N VAL A 22 8.82 9.23 3.75
CA VAL A 22 9.35 8.20 4.66
C VAL A 22 8.24 7.23 5.08
N ALA A 23 7.06 7.75 5.42
CA ALA A 23 5.89 6.92 5.77
C ALA A 23 5.46 6.03 4.60
N ILE A 24 5.38 6.57 3.38
CA ILE A 24 5.07 5.82 2.15
C ILE A 24 6.08 4.69 1.95
N GLY A 25 7.38 4.96 2.10
CA GLY A 25 8.44 3.94 1.98
C GLY A 25 8.27 2.79 2.96
N ASN A 26 7.96 3.09 4.21
CA ASN A 26 7.72 2.07 5.25
C ASN A 26 6.50 1.20 4.93
N ILE A 27 5.37 1.81 4.53
CA ILE A 27 4.15 1.09 4.15
C ILE A 27 4.41 0.22 2.92
N MET A 28 5.14 0.73 1.93
CA MET A 28 5.50 0.00 0.71
C MET A 28 6.33 -1.25 1.03
N ASN A 29 7.28 -1.17 1.96
CA ASN A 29 8.06 -2.32 2.41
C ASN A 29 7.19 -3.41 3.03
N ILE A 30 6.23 -3.03 3.89
CA ILE A 30 5.27 -3.96 4.50
C ILE A 30 4.43 -4.65 3.40
N LEU A 31 3.88 -3.89 2.45
CA LEU A 31 3.05 -4.42 1.38
C LEU A 31 3.83 -5.33 0.42
N SER A 32 5.08 -4.99 0.09
CA SER A 32 5.95 -5.80 -0.76
C SER A 32 6.26 -7.15 -0.10
N THR A 33 6.55 -7.15 1.20
CA THR A 33 6.77 -8.38 1.97
C THR A 33 5.50 -9.25 2.02
N ARG A 34 4.32 -8.64 2.17
CA ARG A 34 3.04 -9.36 2.13
C ARG A 34 2.76 -9.93 0.75
N LEU A 35 3.00 -9.14 -0.31
CA LEU A 35 2.84 -9.58 -1.69
C LEU A 35 3.68 -10.82 -1.98
N GLY A 36 4.95 -10.83 -1.58
CA GLY A 36 5.83 -11.99 -1.74
C GLY A 36 5.23 -13.26 -1.15
N ARG A 37 4.76 -13.21 0.11
CA ARG A 37 4.14 -14.36 0.78
C ARG A 37 2.87 -14.86 0.09
N VAL A 38 2.04 -13.95 -0.41
CA VAL A 38 0.80 -14.31 -1.12
C VAL A 38 1.10 -14.92 -2.48
N VAL A 39 2.11 -14.41 -3.19
CA VAL A 39 2.60 -14.97 -4.46
C VAL A 39 3.17 -16.37 -4.27
N ASP A 40 3.97 -16.59 -3.22
CA ASP A 40 4.50 -17.93 -2.91
C ASP A 40 3.37 -18.93 -2.60
N ARG A 41 2.33 -18.49 -1.88
CA ARG A 41 1.14 -19.32 -1.66
C ARG A 41 0.42 -19.64 -2.97
N SER A 42 0.29 -18.66 -3.87
CA SER A 42 -0.30 -18.84 -5.20
C SER A 42 0.43 -19.91 -6.01
N ARG A 43 1.76 -19.92 -6.02
CA ARG A 43 2.57 -20.92 -6.73
C ARG A 43 2.31 -22.33 -6.19
N ARG A 44 2.31 -22.50 -4.86
CA ARG A 44 2.02 -23.81 -4.25
C ARG A 44 0.61 -24.31 -4.59
N LEU A 45 -0.37 -23.41 -4.64
CA LEU A 45 -1.74 -23.80 -5.03
C LEU A 45 -1.83 -24.19 -6.50
N GLN A 46 -1.04 -23.60 -7.39
CA GLN A 46 -0.96 -23.99 -8.80
C GLN A 46 -0.36 -25.39 -8.97
N GLU A 47 0.64 -25.76 -8.15
CA GLU A 47 1.20 -27.09 -8.12
C GLU A 47 0.14 -28.11 -7.62
N GLN A 48 -0.59 -27.78 -6.55
CA GLN A 48 -1.69 -28.62 -6.04
C GLN A 48 -2.83 -28.77 -7.04
N TYR A 49 -3.17 -27.72 -7.76
CA TYR A 49 -4.18 -27.74 -8.81
C TYR A 49 -3.91 -28.83 -9.86
N ALA A 50 -2.65 -29.03 -10.23
CA ALA A 50 -2.25 -30.00 -11.26
C ALA A 50 -2.40 -31.47 -10.83
N VAL A 51 -2.43 -31.75 -9.51
CA VAL A 51 -2.43 -33.13 -8.97
C VAL A 51 -3.70 -33.51 -8.21
N THR A 52 -4.62 -32.55 -7.96
CA THR A 52 -5.87 -32.81 -7.23
C THR A 52 -7.05 -33.06 -8.16
N SER A 53 -8.07 -33.76 -7.65
CA SER A 53 -9.33 -34.05 -8.35
C SER A 53 -10.50 -34.11 -7.37
N GLY A 54 -11.73 -33.96 -7.87
CA GLY A 54 -12.94 -34.04 -7.06
C GLY A 54 -13.07 -32.89 -6.04
N PRO A 55 -13.62 -33.14 -4.83
CA PRO A 55 -13.88 -32.10 -3.83
C PRO A 55 -12.64 -31.36 -3.36
N GLU A 56 -11.47 -32.01 -3.34
CA GLU A 56 -10.19 -31.42 -3.00
C GLU A 56 -9.77 -30.37 -4.04
N HIS A 57 -9.96 -30.68 -5.32
CA HIS A 57 -9.72 -29.74 -6.41
C HIS A 57 -10.58 -28.48 -6.29
N ASP A 58 -11.87 -28.64 -5.95
CA ASP A 58 -12.78 -27.50 -5.73
C ASP A 58 -12.32 -26.61 -4.57
N ALA A 59 -11.76 -27.19 -3.53
CA ALA A 59 -11.17 -26.42 -2.42
C ALA A 59 -9.96 -25.61 -2.87
N VAL A 60 -9.05 -26.23 -3.64
CA VAL A 60 -7.87 -25.56 -4.22
C VAL A 60 -8.29 -24.40 -5.14
N VAL A 61 -9.28 -24.60 -5.99
CA VAL A 61 -9.80 -23.54 -6.89
C VAL A 61 -10.37 -22.36 -6.12
N ARG A 62 -11.14 -22.63 -5.04
CA ARG A 62 -11.66 -21.54 -4.17
C ARG A 62 -10.52 -20.76 -3.54
N GLU A 63 -9.49 -21.42 -3.05
CA GLU A 63 -8.35 -20.75 -2.43
C GLU A 63 -7.55 -19.94 -3.45
N ILE A 64 -7.34 -20.46 -4.68
CA ILE A 64 -6.68 -19.72 -5.78
C ILE A 64 -7.42 -18.41 -6.06
N ARG A 65 -8.76 -18.42 -6.10
CA ARG A 65 -9.56 -17.20 -6.33
C ARG A 65 -9.38 -16.16 -5.22
N LEU A 66 -9.35 -16.60 -3.95
CA LEU A 66 -9.10 -15.71 -2.81
C LEU A 66 -7.71 -15.10 -2.88
N VAL A 67 -6.68 -15.92 -3.13
CA VAL A 67 -5.30 -15.49 -3.25
C VAL A 67 -5.12 -14.50 -4.42
N ALA A 68 -5.72 -14.78 -5.58
CA ALA A 68 -5.68 -13.88 -6.75
C ALA A 68 -6.29 -12.51 -6.43
N ARG A 69 -7.39 -12.47 -5.69
CA ARG A 69 -8.03 -11.21 -5.25
C ARG A 69 -7.14 -10.43 -4.29
N ARG A 70 -6.49 -11.10 -3.35
CA ARG A 70 -5.53 -10.48 -2.42
C ARG A 70 -4.32 -9.90 -3.15
N ILE A 71 -3.75 -10.63 -4.12
CA ILE A 71 -2.66 -10.12 -4.97
C ILE A 71 -3.10 -8.84 -5.68
N ALA A 72 -4.30 -8.81 -6.26
CA ALA A 72 -4.82 -7.64 -6.96
C ALA A 72 -4.98 -6.43 -6.01
N LEU A 73 -5.47 -6.63 -4.78
CA LEU A 73 -5.62 -5.56 -3.78
C LEU A 73 -4.27 -4.98 -3.37
N ILE A 74 -3.29 -5.84 -3.05
CA ILE A 74 -1.94 -5.41 -2.63
C ILE A 74 -1.25 -4.67 -3.79
N SER A 75 -1.30 -5.21 -5.01
CA SER A 75 -0.68 -4.57 -6.19
C SER A 75 -1.26 -3.20 -6.47
N ARG A 76 -2.59 -3.04 -6.35
CA ARG A 76 -3.25 -1.73 -6.48
C ARG A 76 -2.84 -0.77 -5.37
N ALA A 77 -2.73 -1.24 -4.13
CA ALA A 77 -2.27 -0.42 -3.02
C ALA A 77 -0.83 0.08 -3.24
N ILE A 78 0.08 -0.80 -3.66
CA ILE A 78 1.46 -0.43 -4.00
C ILE A 78 1.48 0.62 -5.12
N LEU A 79 0.70 0.44 -6.18
CA LEU A 79 0.62 1.41 -7.27
C LEU A 79 0.17 2.79 -6.77
N ARG A 80 -0.84 2.86 -5.88
CA ARG A 80 -1.31 4.12 -5.30
C ARG A 80 -0.24 4.77 -4.42
N LEU A 81 0.53 3.99 -3.67
CA LEU A 81 1.66 4.49 -2.89
C LEU A 81 2.76 5.07 -3.77
N VAL A 82 3.11 4.40 -4.86
CA VAL A 82 4.09 4.89 -5.83
C VAL A 82 3.62 6.22 -6.44
N LEU A 83 2.36 6.30 -6.89
CA LEU A 83 1.80 7.53 -7.42
C LEU A 83 1.77 8.66 -6.39
N SER A 84 1.41 8.36 -5.13
CA SER A 84 1.47 9.31 -4.03
C SER A 84 2.89 9.83 -3.81
N GLY A 85 3.88 8.94 -3.75
CA GLY A 85 5.29 9.30 -3.58
C GLY A 85 5.82 10.17 -4.72
N LEU A 86 5.48 9.85 -5.97
CA LEU A 86 5.85 10.66 -7.13
C LEU A 86 5.22 12.06 -7.06
N THR A 87 3.94 12.13 -6.66
CA THR A 87 3.24 13.42 -6.50
C THR A 87 3.88 14.25 -5.39
N ILE A 88 4.26 13.65 -4.26
CA ILE A 88 4.99 14.34 -3.18
C ILE A 88 6.35 14.85 -3.67
N GLY A 89 7.09 14.02 -4.41
CA GLY A 89 8.36 14.46 -5.00
C GLY A 89 8.21 15.66 -5.93
N LEU A 90 7.15 15.66 -6.75
CA LEU A 90 6.83 16.80 -7.61
C LEU A 90 6.46 18.05 -6.79
N VAL A 91 5.67 17.91 -5.72
CA VAL A 91 5.33 19.02 -4.82
C VAL A 91 6.58 19.65 -4.22
N VAL A 92 7.51 18.82 -3.72
CA VAL A 92 8.79 19.32 -3.20
C VAL A 92 9.57 20.07 -4.28
N ALA A 93 9.65 19.52 -5.49
CA ALA A 93 10.32 20.20 -6.62
C ALA A 93 9.67 21.55 -6.96
N LEU A 94 8.33 21.62 -6.96
CA LEU A 94 7.59 22.87 -7.21
C LEU A 94 7.88 23.95 -6.16
N LEU A 95 7.99 23.60 -4.88
CA LEU A 95 8.35 24.53 -3.81
C LEU A 95 9.74 25.16 -4.03
N PHE A 96 10.72 24.37 -4.50
CA PHE A 96 12.04 24.90 -4.84
C PHE A 96 12.03 25.74 -6.13
N VAL A 97 11.27 25.33 -7.18
CA VAL A 97 11.14 26.10 -8.42
C VAL A 97 10.51 27.47 -8.15
N GLU A 98 9.50 27.55 -7.29
CA GLU A 98 8.86 28.81 -6.89
C GLU A 98 9.88 29.81 -6.36
N GLU A 99 10.82 29.34 -5.52
CA GLU A 99 11.86 30.17 -4.94
C GLU A 99 12.80 30.80 -6.00
N PHE A 100 13.16 30.01 -7.04
CA PHE A 100 14.07 30.48 -8.08
C PHE A 100 13.38 31.27 -9.20
N ALA A 101 12.13 30.94 -9.53
CA ALA A 101 11.43 31.49 -10.66
C ALA A 101 10.60 32.73 -10.32
N SER A 102 10.44 33.09 -9.05
CA SER A 102 9.59 34.18 -8.54
C SER A 102 8.13 34.10 -9.04
N VAL A 103 7.65 32.88 -9.27
CA VAL A 103 6.27 32.60 -9.72
C VAL A 103 5.53 31.95 -8.55
N ASN A 104 4.30 32.43 -8.26
CA ASN A 104 3.49 31.86 -7.20
C ASN A 104 2.94 30.49 -7.61
N LEU A 105 3.58 29.41 -7.18
CA LEU A 105 3.18 28.01 -7.40
C LEU A 105 2.53 27.36 -6.16
N GLN A 106 2.36 28.11 -5.07
CA GLN A 106 1.78 27.60 -3.81
C GLN A 106 0.41 26.92 -3.99
N PRO A 107 -0.55 27.46 -4.77
CA PRO A 107 -1.83 26.80 -4.95
C PRO A 107 -1.70 25.45 -5.66
N VAL A 108 -0.78 25.34 -6.62
CA VAL A 108 -0.50 24.09 -7.36
C VAL A 108 0.18 23.07 -6.45
N ALA A 109 1.17 23.49 -5.67
CA ALA A 109 1.85 22.65 -4.69
C ALA A 109 0.88 22.14 -3.61
N ALA A 110 0.00 23.01 -3.09
CA ALA A 110 -1.04 22.62 -2.13
C ALA A 110 -2.01 21.60 -2.73
N ALA A 111 -2.53 21.82 -3.94
CA ALA A 111 -3.41 20.87 -4.63
C ALA A 111 -2.71 19.52 -4.86
N GLY A 112 -1.45 19.54 -5.28
CA GLY A 112 -0.63 18.35 -5.44
C GLY A 112 -0.45 17.58 -4.11
N PHE A 113 -0.21 18.29 -3.02
CA PHE A 113 -0.09 17.69 -1.69
C PHE A 113 -1.40 17.00 -1.27
N PHE A 114 -2.55 17.66 -1.43
CA PHE A 114 -3.85 17.06 -1.16
C PHE A 114 -4.11 15.82 -2.02
N ALA A 115 -3.77 15.87 -3.31
CA ALA A 115 -3.90 14.73 -4.22
C ALA A 115 -3.02 13.55 -3.76
N ALA A 116 -1.79 13.81 -3.33
CA ALA A 116 -0.89 12.79 -2.80
C ALA A 116 -1.43 12.13 -1.52
N ILE A 117 -1.97 12.93 -0.59
CA ILE A 117 -2.60 12.41 0.63
C ILE A 117 -3.84 11.58 0.28
N ALA A 118 -4.66 12.01 -0.68
CA ALA A 118 -5.82 11.23 -1.13
C ALA A 118 -5.41 9.86 -1.71
N LEU A 119 -4.32 9.81 -2.50
CA LEU A 119 -3.75 8.57 -3.02
C LEU A 119 -3.22 7.67 -1.89
N LEU A 120 -2.53 8.24 -0.91
CA LEU A 120 -2.06 7.52 0.29
C LEU A 120 -3.24 6.91 1.06
N MET A 121 -4.28 7.69 1.34
CA MET A 121 -5.47 7.21 2.03
C MET A 121 -6.19 6.10 1.26
N ASN A 122 -6.27 6.21 -0.08
CA ASN A 122 -6.81 5.16 -0.93
C ASN A 122 -5.97 3.88 -0.86
N ALA A 123 -4.63 3.99 -0.83
CA ALA A 123 -3.75 2.83 -0.66
C ALA A 123 -3.96 2.13 0.69
N LEU A 124 -4.07 2.90 1.77
CA LEU A 124 -4.35 2.37 3.11
C LEU A 124 -5.73 1.70 3.19
N PHE A 125 -6.73 2.26 2.50
CA PHE A 125 -8.06 1.64 2.40
C PHE A 125 -8.00 0.28 1.67
N LEU A 126 -7.27 0.19 0.55
CA LEU A 126 -7.06 -1.08 -0.16
C LEU A 126 -6.31 -2.10 0.73
N PHE A 127 -5.33 -1.65 1.48
CA PHE A 127 -4.62 -2.49 2.45
C PHE A 127 -5.54 -3.00 3.58
N MET A 128 -6.43 -2.15 4.08
CA MET A 128 -7.44 -2.55 5.06
C MET A 128 -8.38 -3.62 4.50
N LEU A 129 -8.85 -3.47 3.26
CA LEU A 129 -9.68 -4.48 2.60
C LEU A 129 -8.96 -5.82 2.45
N GLU A 130 -7.68 -5.80 2.01
CA GLU A 130 -6.87 -7.02 1.91
C GLU A 130 -6.71 -7.70 3.26
N THR A 131 -6.44 -6.93 4.32
CA THR A 131 -6.28 -7.48 5.67
C THR A 131 -7.57 -8.13 6.17
N ARG A 132 -8.73 -7.54 5.89
CA ARG A 132 -10.04 -8.14 6.20
C ARG A 132 -10.26 -9.46 5.47
N GLU A 133 -9.93 -9.54 4.19
CA GLU A 133 -10.04 -10.79 3.43
C GLU A 133 -9.05 -11.86 3.94
N ALA A 134 -7.84 -11.45 4.32
CA ALA A 134 -6.86 -12.36 4.92
C ALA A 134 -7.35 -12.96 6.23
N THR A 135 -7.97 -12.15 7.09
CA THR A 135 -8.50 -12.59 8.39
C THR A 135 -9.72 -13.50 8.23
N ALA A 136 -10.62 -13.19 7.29
CA ALA A 136 -11.78 -14.02 7.00
C ALA A 136 -11.38 -15.44 6.50
N ALA A 137 -10.26 -15.55 5.79
CA ALA A 137 -9.73 -16.83 5.33
C ALA A 137 -9.05 -17.66 6.45
N LEU A 138 -8.78 -17.06 7.61
CA LEU A 138 -8.13 -17.71 8.77
C LEU A 138 -9.14 -18.25 9.78
N GLN A 139 -10.44 -18.31 9.48
CA GLN A 139 -11.41 -18.95 10.38
C GLN A 139 -11.06 -20.44 10.49
N ILE A 140 -10.57 -20.81 11.68
CA ILE A 140 -10.34 -22.21 12.04
C ILE A 140 -11.73 -22.85 12.11
N PRO A 141 -12.03 -23.91 11.32
CA PRO A 141 -13.30 -24.62 11.44
C PRO A 141 -13.50 -25.09 12.88
N ASP A 142 -14.70 -24.92 13.41
CA ASP A 142 -15.05 -25.32 14.78
C ASP A 142 -14.73 -26.80 15.07
N SER A 143 -14.73 -27.64 14.04
CA SER A 143 -14.31 -29.06 14.11
C SER A 143 -12.87 -29.28 14.58
N TYR A 144 -11.99 -28.31 14.36
CA TYR A 144 -10.59 -28.40 14.83
C TYR A 144 -10.39 -27.84 16.23
N LEU A 145 -11.36 -27.07 16.74
CA LEU A 145 -11.27 -26.45 18.06
C LEU A 145 -11.65 -27.42 19.18
N GLU A 146 -12.23 -28.61 18.85
CA GLU A 146 -12.63 -29.65 19.80
C GLU A 146 -13.25 -29.04 21.10
N LEU A 147 -14.12 -28.01 20.97
CA LEU A 147 -14.62 -27.22 22.10
C LEU A 147 -15.35 -28.04 23.16
N GLU A 148 -15.79 -29.26 22.82
CA GLU A 148 -16.45 -30.20 23.74
C GLU A 148 -15.46 -31.09 24.50
N ARG A 149 -14.17 -31.09 24.13
CA ARG A 149 -13.15 -31.90 24.77
C ARG A 149 -12.58 -31.19 26.00
N LYS A 150 -12.78 -31.75 27.18
CA LYS A 150 -12.08 -31.30 28.40
C LYS A 150 -10.62 -31.74 28.31
N LEU A 151 -9.72 -30.80 28.20
CA LEU A 151 -8.28 -30.99 28.27
C LEU A 151 -7.83 -31.08 29.72
#